data_18b659488ce026dfd6a6a0c23a33e879
#
_entry.id   18b659488ce026dfd6a6a0c23a33e879
#
_cell.length_a   1.000
_cell.length_b   1.000
_cell.length_c   1.000
_cell.angle_alpha   90.00
_cell.angle_beta   90.00
_cell.angle_gamma   90.00
#
_symmetry.space_group_name_H-M   'P 1'
#
loop_
_entity.id
_entity.type
_entity.pdbx_description
1 polymer ?
#
loop_
_entity_poly.entity_id
_entity_poly.type
_entity_poly.pdbx_seq_one_letter_code
_entity_poly.pdbx_strand_id
1 'polypeptide(L)'
;GKRKVPDINSSSTADIAFLLLIFFLITTSMDTDRGLARLLPPPPEDEKNENTDKIKERNILQVYLNKDDALMCGNDYIGVDQLRQKAKEFIANINNAENMPEKTQKNVDFFGTTLVNDKHVISLQNDRGSSYQAYISVQNELVAAYNELRDELAQEKWQKTYAELNDDQ
;
A
#
# COMPACT_ATOMS: atom_id res chain seq x y z
N GLY A 1 -45.73 60.74 -6.02
CA GLY A 1 -45.95 59.44 -5.38
C GLY A 1 -44.64 58.69 -5.19
N LYS A 2 -44.17 58.52 -3.96
CA LYS A 2 -43.02 57.67 -3.66
C LYS A 2 -43.44 56.22 -3.79
N ARG A 3 -42.86 55.50 -4.74
CA ARG A 3 -43.02 54.03 -4.87
C ARG A 3 -42.36 53.38 -3.67
N LYS A 4 -43.12 52.70 -2.80
CA LYS A 4 -42.60 51.79 -1.80
C LYS A 4 -41.97 50.58 -2.50
N VAL A 5 -40.70 50.38 -2.28
CA VAL A 5 -39.99 49.15 -2.69
C VAL A 5 -40.51 48.05 -1.74
N PRO A 6 -41.00 46.91 -2.24
CA PRO A 6 -41.43 45.84 -1.37
C PRO A 6 -40.23 45.32 -0.56
N ASP A 7 -40.43 45.22 0.76
CA ASP A 7 -39.39 44.62 1.64
C ASP A 7 -39.21 43.15 1.27
N ILE A 8 -37.94 42.77 1.11
CA ILE A 8 -37.52 41.38 0.90
C ILE A 8 -37.89 40.61 2.18
N ASN A 9 -38.68 39.58 2.04
CA ASN A 9 -39.05 38.73 3.17
C ASN A 9 -37.80 37.99 3.70
N SER A 10 -37.33 38.40 4.87
CA SER A 10 -36.15 37.84 5.53
C SER A 10 -36.26 36.32 5.76
N SER A 11 -37.49 35.84 5.96
CA SER A 11 -37.77 34.41 6.13
C SER A 11 -37.44 33.58 4.87
N SER A 12 -37.82 34.10 3.69
CA SER A 12 -37.52 33.45 2.41
C SER A 12 -36.02 33.46 2.09
N THR A 13 -35.34 34.56 2.45
CA THR A 13 -33.89 34.67 2.25
C THR A 13 -33.12 33.70 3.18
N ALA A 14 -33.57 33.56 4.42
CA ALA A 14 -32.99 32.60 5.36
C ALA A 14 -33.17 31.15 4.91
N ASP A 15 -34.31 30.81 4.33
CA ASP A 15 -34.58 29.46 3.80
C ASP A 15 -33.69 29.14 2.61
N ILE A 16 -33.53 30.06 1.67
CA ILE A 16 -32.60 29.91 0.53
C ILE A 16 -31.18 29.74 1.03
N ALA A 17 -30.74 30.53 2.01
CA ALA A 17 -29.41 30.40 2.60
C ALA A 17 -29.21 29.06 3.29
N PHE A 18 -30.22 28.55 3.98
CA PHE A 18 -30.20 27.25 4.63
C PHE A 18 -30.15 26.09 3.63
N LEU A 19 -30.93 26.16 2.55
CA LEU A 19 -30.91 25.17 1.48
C LEU A 19 -29.59 25.15 0.73
N LEU A 20 -28.99 26.31 0.48
CA LEU A 20 -27.62 26.40 -0.10
C LEU A 20 -26.58 25.81 0.84
N LEU A 21 -26.69 26.06 2.14
CA LEU A 21 -25.75 25.47 3.14
C LEU A 21 -25.83 23.95 3.13
N ILE A 22 -27.06 23.38 3.14
CA ILE A 22 -27.25 21.92 3.07
C ILE A 22 -26.72 21.38 1.74
N PHE A 23 -27.01 22.06 0.63
CA PHE A 23 -26.49 21.66 -0.69
C PHE A 23 -24.98 21.61 -0.72
N PHE A 24 -24.27 22.63 -0.22
CA PHE A 24 -22.82 22.61 -0.10
C PHE A 24 -22.30 21.53 0.85
N LEU A 25 -22.95 21.28 1.97
CA LEU A 25 -22.61 20.20 2.90
C LEU A 25 -22.68 18.81 2.24
N ILE A 26 -23.72 18.57 1.42
CA ILE A 26 -23.89 17.29 0.71
C ILE A 26 -22.90 17.16 -0.45
N THR A 27 -22.66 18.25 -1.19
CA THR A 27 -21.75 18.23 -2.35
C THR A 27 -20.26 18.26 -1.97
N THR A 28 -19.91 18.76 -0.78
CA THR A 28 -18.55 18.75 -0.24
C THR A 28 -18.21 17.48 0.56
N SER A 29 -19.14 16.56 0.70
CA SER A 29 -18.83 15.19 1.11
C SER A 29 -18.02 14.53 0.00
N MET A 30 -16.77 14.95 -0.13
CA MET A 30 -15.78 14.22 -0.92
C MET A 30 -15.64 12.87 -0.22
N ASP A 31 -16.06 11.82 -0.90
CA ASP A 31 -15.52 10.49 -0.62
C ASP A 31 -14.00 10.63 -0.60
N THR A 32 -13.44 10.61 0.58
CA THR A 32 -12.00 10.42 0.69
C THR A 32 -11.75 9.01 0.19
N ASP A 33 -11.46 8.91 -1.10
CA ASP A 33 -10.86 7.72 -1.66
C ASP A 33 -9.77 7.29 -0.68
N ARG A 34 -9.96 6.13 -0.08
CA ARG A 34 -8.95 5.53 0.79
C ARG A 34 -7.79 5.13 -0.10
N GLY A 35 -6.97 6.11 -0.43
CA GLY A 35 -5.71 5.87 -1.10
C GLY A 35 -4.85 4.95 -0.25
N LEU A 36 -4.02 4.15 -0.89
CA LEU A 36 -2.98 3.37 -0.23
C LEU A 36 -2.10 4.33 0.60
N ALA A 37 -2.28 4.33 1.92
CA ALA A 37 -1.41 5.05 2.81
C ALA A 37 -0.04 4.36 2.81
N ARG A 38 0.93 4.94 2.11
CA ARG A 38 2.33 4.53 2.15
C ARG A 38 3.16 5.62 2.81
N LEU A 39 3.93 5.22 3.80
CA LEU A 39 5.03 6.05 4.28
C LEU A 39 6.09 6.09 3.17
N LEU A 40 6.32 7.28 2.64
CA LEU A 40 7.48 7.49 1.79
C LEU A 40 8.75 7.27 2.62
N PRO A 41 9.81 6.69 2.04
CA PRO A 41 11.10 6.66 2.69
C PRO A 41 11.48 8.08 3.13
N PRO A 42 12.10 8.26 4.31
CA PRO A 42 12.61 9.56 4.69
C PRO A 42 13.57 10.07 3.60
N PRO A 43 13.64 11.41 3.39
CA PRO A 43 14.63 11.95 2.46
C PRO A 43 16.01 11.44 2.84
N PRO A 44 16.90 11.16 1.88
CA PRO A 44 18.25 10.76 2.19
C PRO A 44 18.88 11.83 3.09
N GLU A 45 19.18 11.45 4.33
CA GLU A 45 20.01 12.28 5.19
C GLU A 45 21.38 12.40 4.53
N ASP A 46 21.92 13.61 4.46
CA ASP A 46 23.22 13.92 3.86
C ASP A 46 24.26 12.87 4.26
N GLU A 47 24.82 12.22 3.27
CA GLU A 47 25.75 11.12 3.33
C GLU A 47 26.92 11.38 4.31
N LYS A 48 26.78 10.93 5.53
CA LYS A 48 27.91 10.76 6.46
C LYS A 48 27.78 9.55 7.40
N ASN A 49 27.14 8.48 6.94
CA ASN A 49 27.28 7.19 7.62
C ASN A 49 27.71 6.13 6.60
N GLU A 50 29.01 5.82 6.59
CA GLU A 50 29.69 4.79 5.80
C GLU A 50 29.26 3.34 6.18
N ASN A 51 28.09 3.15 6.75
CA ASN A 51 27.52 1.83 7.06
C ASN A 51 26.14 1.66 6.45
N THR A 52 25.96 2.06 5.19
CA THR A 52 24.89 1.47 4.39
C THR A 52 25.32 0.05 4.06
N ASP A 53 24.88 -0.91 4.86
CA ASP A 53 24.94 -2.32 4.46
C ASP A 53 24.31 -2.41 3.06
N LYS A 54 25.17 -2.59 2.04
CA LYS A 54 24.71 -2.75 0.66
C LYS A 54 23.72 -3.89 0.66
N ILE A 55 22.46 -3.59 0.34
CA ILE A 55 21.42 -4.62 0.25
C ILE A 55 21.91 -5.63 -0.78
N LYS A 56 22.00 -6.89 -0.39
CA LYS A 56 22.44 -7.96 -1.29
C LYS A 56 21.40 -8.12 -2.39
N GLU A 57 21.83 -8.32 -3.63
CA GLU A 57 20.94 -8.50 -4.79
C GLU A 57 19.91 -9.60 -4.56
N ARG A 58 20.26 -10.68 -3.88
CA ARG A 58 19.35 -11.77 -3.51
C ARG A 58 18.18 -11.33 -2.63
N ASN A 59 18.30 -10.20 -1.93
CA ASN A 59 17.27 -9.65 -1.06
C ASN A 59 16.33 -8.69 -1.78
N ILE A 60 16.56 -8.42 -3.07
CA ILE A 60 15.78 -7.47 -3.86
C ILE A 60 14.97 -8.20 -4.91
N LEU A 61 13.65 -8.07 -4.85
CA LEU A 61 12.77 -8.44 -5.95
C LEU A 61 12.53 -7.20 -6.83
N GLN A 62 13.10 -7.22 -8.02
CA GLN A 62 12.91 -6.15 -8.98
C GLN A 62 11.61 -6.38 -9.74
N VAL A 63 10.71 -5.40 -9.68
CA VAL A 63 9.45 -5.36 -10.42
C VAL A 63 9.47 -4.13 -11.30
N TYR A 64 9.37 -4.32 -12.60
CA TYR A 64 9.41 -3.25 -13.58
C TYR A 64 8.17 -3.25 -14.47
N LEU A 65 7.51 -2.10 -14.57
CA LEU A 65 6.37 -1.87 -15.43
C LEU A 65 6.79 -0.98 -16.61
N ASN A 66 6.70 -1.50 -17.82
CA ASN A 66 7.12 -0.75 -18.99
C ASN A 66 6.01 0.20 -19.50
N LYS A 67 6.32 0.98 -20.54
CA LYS A 67 5.39 1.92 -21.16
C LYS A 67 4.15 1.27 -21.80
N ASP A 68 4.20 -0.01 -22.12
CA ASP A 68 3.12 -0.79 -22.74
C ASP A 68 2.34 -1.59 -21.68
N ASP A 69 2.50 -1.24 -20.39
CA ASP A 69 1.92 -1.91 -19.22
C ASP A 69 2.32 -3.39 -19.07
N ALA A 70 3.40 -3.79 -19.73
CA ALA A 70 3.94 -5.13 -19.53
C ALA A 70 4.79 -5.17 -18.24
N LEU A 71 4.52 -6.19 -17.43
CA LEU A 71 5.15 -6.38 -16.13
C LEU A 71 6.31 -7.37 -16.24
N MET A 72 7.45 -6.97 -15.71
CA MET A 72 8.63 -7.82 -15.58
C MET A 72 8.98 -7.97 -14.10
N CYS A 73 9.21 -9.20 -13.67
CA CYS A 73 9.62 -9.54 -12.30
C CYS A 73 10.94 -10.31 -12.35
N GLY A 74 12.00 -9.69 -11.85
CA GLY A 74 13.35 -10.17 -12.12
C GLY A 74 13.67 -10.12 -13.61
N ASN A 75 13.92 -11.28 -14.22
CA ASN A 75 14.22 -11.39 -15.65
C ASN A 75 13.04 -11.91 -16.50
N ASP A 76 11.90 -12.19 -15.86
CA ASP A 76 10.76 -12.82 -16.53
C ASP A 76 9.61 -11.83 -16.74
N TYR A 77 9.00 -11.86 -17.93
CA TYR A 77 7.72 -11.20 -18.13
C TYR A 77 6.61 -12.04 -17.52
N ILE A 78 5.78 -11.43 -16.71
CA ILE A 78 4.68 -12.10 -16.00
C ILE A 78 3.38 -11.31 -16.13
N GLY A 79 2.25 -12.00 -15.92
CA GLY A 79 0.96 -11.33 -15.73
C GLY A 79 0.85 -10.73 -14.33
N VAL A 80 0.01 -9.70 -14.17
CA VAL A 80 -0.24 -9.06 -12.88
C VAL A 80 -0.81 -10.07 -11.87
N ASP A 81 -1.62 -11.02 -12.34
CA ASP A 81 -2.19 -12.13 -11.57
C ASP A 81 -1.14 -13.07 -10.96
N GLN A 82 0.01 -13.21 -11.63
CA GLN A 82 1.12 -14.07 -11.17
C GLN A 82 2.03 -13.36 -10.16
N LEU A 83 2.00 -12.03 -10.13
CA LEU A 83 2.87 -11.23 -9.27
C LEU A 83 2.67 -11.53 -7.79
N ARG A 84 1.42 -11.70 -7.36
CA ARG A 84 1.08 -12.01 -5.96
C ARG A 84 1.78 -13.28 -5.49
N GLN A 85 1.69 -14.34 -6.28
CA GLN A 85 2.30 -15.62 -5.94
C GLN A 85 3.83 -15.52 -5.92
N LYS A 86 4.44 -14.87 -6.92
CA LYS A 86 5.89 -14.65 -6.96
C LYS A 86 6.38 -13.82 -5.77
N ALA A 87 5.64 -12.77 -5.38
CA ALA A 87 5.98 -11.98 -4.21
C ALA A 87 5.87 -12.78 -2.91
N LYS A 88 4.83 -13.61 -2.75
CA LYS A 88 4.68 -14.49 -1.59
C LYS A 88 5.85 -15.48 -1.48
N GLU A 89 6.22 -16.13 -2.56
CA GLU A 89 7.36 -17.06 -2.59
C GLU A 89 8.67 -16.38 -2.22
N PHE A 90 8.90 -15.18 -2.75
CA PHE A 90 10.07 -14.38 -2.44
C PHE A 90 10.12 -13.96 -0.96
N ILE A 91 9.02 -13.43 -0.42
CA ILE A 91 8.94 -12.98 0.97
C ILE A 91 9.07 -14.17 1.93
N ALA A 92 8.34 -15.25 1.66
CA ALA A 92 8.33 -16.43 2.55
C ALA A 92 9.65 -17.18 2.50
N ASN A 93 10.25 -17.32 1.33
CA ASN A 93 11.46 -18.14 1.08
C ASN A 93 11.47 -19.44 1.91
N ILE A 94 10.42 -20.25 1.78
CA ILE A 94 10.15 -21.41 2.63
C ILE A 94 11.36 -22.36 2.66
N ASN A 95 11.98 -22.56 1.52
CA ASN A 95 13.12 -23.49 1.37
C ASN A 95 14.47 -22.87 1.69
N ASN A 96 14.52 -21.62 2.14
CA ASN A 96 15.76 -20.87 2.40
C ASN A 96 16.76 -20.95 1.22
N ALA A 97 16.25 -20.76 -0.01
CA ALA A 97 17.06 -20.84 -1.23
C ALA A 97 18.11 -19.73 -1.28
N GLU A 98 19.29 -20.04 -1.83
CA GLU A 98 20.42 -19.11 -1.89
C GLU A 98 20.19 -17.89 -2.79
N ASN A 99 19.32 -18.01 -3.77
CA ASN A 99 18.92 -16.94 -4.70
C ASN A 99 17.73 -16.11 -4.21
N MET A 100 17.24 -16.37 -3.01
CA MET A 100 16.13 -15.66 -2.37
C MET A 100 16.60 -14.96 -1.10
N PRO A 101 15.79 -14.05 -0.51
CA PRO A 101 16.20 -13.28 0.65
C PRO A 101 16.68 -14.12 1.80
N GLU A 102 17.80 -13.70 2.39
CA GLU A 102 18.39 -14.39 3.55
C GLU A 102 17.49 -14.25 4.78
N LYS A 103 17.42 -15.34 5.54
CA LYS A 103 16.70 -15.36 6.82
C LYS A 103 17.68 -15.14 7.96
N THR A 104 17.25 -14.34 8.93
CA THR A 104 17.97 -14.11 10.19
C THR A 104 17.24 -14.71 11.35
N GLN A 105 17.98 -15.22 12.33
CA GLN A 105 17.37 -15.74 13.54
C GLN A 105 17.04 -14.59 14.48
N LYS A 106 15.77 -14.43 14.81
CA LYS A 106 15.28 -13.41 15.74
C LYS A 106 14.34 -14.02 16.76
N ASN A 107 14.32 -13.43 17.95
CA ASN A 107 13.28 -13.71 18.91
C ASN A 107 12.11 -12.78 18.60
N VAL A 108 10.99 -13.38 18.23
CA VAL A 108 9.75 -12.67 17.88
C VAL A 108 8.73 -12.99 18.96
N ASP A 109 8.10 -11.94 19.48
CA ASP A 109 7.06 -12.09 20.49
C ASP A 109 5.99 -13.08 20.01
N PHE A 110 5.51 -13.94 20.90
CA PHE A 110 4.56 -15.04 20.66
C PHE A 110 5.07 -16.20 19.78
N PHE A 111 6.12 -16.02 18.97
CA PHE A 111 6.72 -17.08 18.13
C PHE A 111 8.02 -17.65 18.68
N GLY A 112 8.65 -16.94 19.63
CA GLY A 112 9.96 -17.32 20.15
C GLY A 112 11.08 -17.12 19.14
N THR A 113 12.17 -17.86 19.29
CA THR A 113 13.31 -17.75 18.38
C THR A 113 13.01 -18.47 17.07
N THR A 114 12.84 -17.69 16.01
CA THR A 114 12.49 -18.19 14.67
C THR A 114 13.32 -17.52 13.58
N LEU A 115 13.34 -18.13 12.40
CA LEU A 115 13.98 -17.57 11.21
C LEU A 115 13.00 -16.59 10.53
N VAL A 116 13.38 -15.33 10.47
CA VAL A 116 12.59 -14.27 9.83
C VAL A 116 13.31 -13.71 8.61
N ASN A 117 12.54 -13.33 7.62
CA ASN A 117 13.01 -12.62 6.44
C ASN A 117 12.76 -11.11 6.65
N ASP A 118 13.70 -10.43 7.27
CA ASP A 118 13.62 -9.00 7.61
C ASP A 118 14.38 -8.08 6.65
N LYS A 119 15.15 -8.66 5.72
CA LYS A 119 16.01 -7.91 4.81
C LYS A 119 15.50 -7.88 3.36
N HIS A 120 14.31 -8.45 3.09
CA HIS A 120 13.75 -8.44 1.76
C HIS A 120 13.27 -7.05 1.36
N VAL A 121 13.50 -6.70 0.12
CA VAL A 121 13.07 -5.44 -0.50
C VAL A 121 12.38 -5.74 -1.82
N ILE A 122 11.22 -5.15 -2.05
CA ILE A 122 10.55 -5.17 -3.36
C ILE A 122 10.73 -3.78 -3.98
N SER A 123 11.48 -3.74 -5.08
CA SER A 123 11.72 -2.51 -5.83
C SER A 123 10.76 -2.45 -7.01
N LEU A 124 9.76 -1.58 -6.93
CA LEU A 124 8.83 -1.32 -8.02
C LEU A 124 9.28 -0.08 -8.78
N GLN A 125 9.61 -0.28 -10.06
CA GLN A 125 9.94 0.79 -10.99
C GLN A 125 8.92 0.79 -12.13
N ASN A 126 8.49 1.98 -12.54
CA ASN A 126 7.59 2.14 -13.67
C ASN A 126 8.13 3.16 -14.66
N ASP A 127 7.90 2.89 -15.94
CA ASP A 127 8.17 3.84 -17.01
C ASP A 127 7.18 5.02 -16.95
N ARG A 128 7.61 6.19 -17.41
CA ARG A 128 6.73 7.38 -17.47
C ARG A 128 5.52 7.19 -18.39
N GLY A 129 5.61 6.28 -19.35
CA GLY A 129 4.55 5.97 -20.30
C GLY A 129 3.56 4.92 -19.78
N SER A 130 3.83 4.25 -18.64
CA SER A 130 2.91 3.27 -18.07
C SER A 130 1.63 3.91 -17.56
N SER A 131 0.51 3.19 -17.65
CA SER A 131 -0.77 3.69 -17.17
C SER A 131 -0.82 3.68 -15.62
N TYR A 132 -1.52 4.67 -15.07
CA TYR A 132 -1.77 4.72 -13.63
C TYR A 132 -2.54 3.50 -13.14
N GLN A 133 -3.48 3.00 -13.95
CA GLN A 133 -4.27 1.81 -13.64
C GLN A 133 -3.38 0.57 -13.49
N ALA A 134 -2.44 0.35 -14.41
CA ALA A 134 -1.50 -0.76 -14.33
C ALA A 134 -0.61 -0.66 -13.09
N TYR A 135 -0.09 0.54 -12.79
CA TYR A 135 0.70 0.79 -11.60
C TYR A 135 -0.05 0.47 -10.30
N ILE A 136 -1.30 0.93 -10.17
CA ILE A 136 -2.14 0.62 -9.00
C ILE A 136 -2.45 -0.87 -8.91
N SER A 137 -2.73 -1.54 -10.03
CA SER A 137 -2.96 -2.99 -10.04
C SER A 137 -1.75 -3.77 -9.51
N VAL A 138 -0.55 -3.41 -9.95
CA VAL A 138 0.70 -4.00 -9.43
C VAL A 138 0.86 -3.75 -7.94
N GLN A 139 0.61 -2.53 -7.47
CA GLN A 139 0.66 -2.20 -6.05
C GLN A 139 -0.32 -3.02 -5.22
N ASN A 140 -1.55 -3.18 -5.70
CA ASN A 140 -2.58 -3.96 -5.02
C ASN A 140 -2.17 -5.43 -4.88
N GLU A 141 -1.58 -6.03 -5.92
CA GLU A 141 -1.11 -7.40 -5.87
C GLU A 141 0.03 -7.59 -4.87
N LEU A 142 0.96 -6.64 -4.78
CA LEU A 142 2.03 -6.67 -3.78
C LEU A 142 1.49 -6.56 -2.36
N VAL A 143 0.53 -5.65 -2.12
CA VAL A 143 -0.12 -5.51 -0.81
C VAL A 143 -0.91 -6.76 -0.46
N ALA A 144 -1.63 -7.34 -1.42
CA ALA A 144 -2.37 -8.58 -1.23
C ALA A 144 -1.44 -9.74 -0.84
N ALA A 145 -0.25 -9.84 -1.44
CA ALA A 145 0.74 -10.85 -1.08
C ALA A 145 1.14 -10.77 0.41
N TYR A 146 1.40 -9.56 0.91
CA TYR A 146 1.70 -9.36 2.34
C TYR A 146 0.52 -9.70 3.25
N ASN A 147 -0.69 -9.29 2.86
CA ASN A 147 -1.88 -9.55 3.65
C ASN A 147 -2.19 -11.06 3.73
N GLU A 148 -2.08 -11.77 2.61
CA GLU A 148 -2.24 -13.22 2.60
C GLU A 148 -1.22 -13.94 3.48
N LEU A 149 0.05 -13.54 3.45
CA LEU A 149 1.07 -14.12 4.32
C LEU A 149 0.81 -13.84 5.80
N ARG A 150 0.30 -12.64 6.14
CA ARG A 150 -0.11 -12.31 7.51
C ARG A 150 -1.32 -13.15 7.96
N ASP A 151 -2.30 -13.32 7.08
CA ASP A 151 -3.48 -14.14 7.37
C ASP A 151 -3.09 -15.62 7.53
N GLU A 152 -2.19 -16.15 6.69
CA GLU A 152 -1.68 -17.51 6.81
C GLU A 152 -1.01 -17.75 8.17
N LEU A 153 -0.14 -16.81 8.60
CA LEU A 153 0.52 -16.88 9.90
C LEU A 153 -0.47 -16.74 11.07
N ALA A 154 -1.45 -15.86 10.95
CA ALA A 154 -2.48 -15.67 11.95
C ALA A 154 -3.39 -16.91 12.08
N GLN A 155 -3.76 -17.51 10.96
CA GLN A 155 -4.53 -18.77 10.93
C GLN A 155 -3.75 -19.92 11.54
N GLU A 156 -2.46 -20.05 11.22
CA GLU A 156 -1.62 -21.10 11.76
C GLU A 156 -1.49 -21.01 13.28
N LYS A 157 -1.33 -19.79 13.80
CA LYS A 157 -1.06 -19.56 15.23
C LYS A 157 -2.32 -19.45 16.09
N TRP A 158 -3.33 -18.71 15.62
CA TRP A 158 -4.51 -18.34 16.41
C TRP A 158 -5.84 -18.78 15.79
N GLN A 159 -5.83 -19.39 14.60
CA GLN A 159 -7.03 -19.81 13.86
C GLN A 159 -8.00 -18.64 13.59
N LYS A 160 -7.46 -17.44 13.41
CA LYS A 160 -8.16 -16.19 13.10
C LYS A 160 -7.50 -15.50 11.93
N THR A 161 -8.21 -14.59 11.26
CA THR A 161 -7.59 -13.69 10.28
C THR A 161 -6.78 -12.62 10.97
N TYR A 162 -5.79 -12.06 10.29
CA TYR A 162 -4.97 -10.98 10.85
C TYR A 162 -5.81 -9.78 11.31
N ALA A 163 -6.90 -9.47 10.58
CA ALA A 163 -7.80 -8.38 10.93
C ALA A 163 -8.64 -8.62 12.21
N GLU A 164 -8.77 -9.88 12.64
CA GLU A 164 -9.50 -10.27 13.85
C GLU A 164 -8.59 -10.38 15.08
N LEU A 165 -7.29 -10.20 14.91
CA LEU A 165 -6.35 -10.17 16.03
C LEU A 165 -6.48 -8.88 16.83
N ASN A 166 -6.33 -8.96 18.12
CA ASN A 166 -6.27 -7.82 19.03
C ASN A 166 -4.83 -7.54 19.45
N ASP A 167 -4.60 -6.43 20.18
CA ASP A 167 -3.27 -5.96 20.58
C ASP A 167 -2.46 -6.96 21.42
N ASP A 168 -3.11 -8.00 21.96
CA ASP A 168 -2.49 -9.04 22.76
C ASP A 168 -2.12 -10.30 21.93
N GLN A 169 -2.32 -10.29 20.63
CA GLN A 169 -2.07 -11.35 19.66
C GLN A 169 -1.33 -10.81 18.42
#